data_581165e019f5bdfd62bd75b81c5aefc5
#
_entry.id   581165e019f5bdfd62bd75b81c5aefc5
#
_cell.length_a   1.000
_cell.length_b   1.000
_cell.length_c   1.000
_cell.angle_alpha   90.00
_cell.angle_beta   90.00
_cell.angle_gamma   90.00
#
_symmetry.space_group_name_H-M   'P 1'
#
loop_
_entity.id
_entity.type
_entity.pdbx_description
1 polymer ?
#
loop_
_entity_poly.entity_id
_entity_poly.type
_entity_poly.pdbx_seq_one_letter_code
_entity_poly.pdbx_strand_id
1 'polypeptide(L)'
;SAAAHVSKIELHNHRIATNAMEPRGAIGIYDPQSGQYTLHISTQSLHAVRDRSAATLGVDPGKVRFVAPDVGGGFGVKNFPYPEMVLICWAARVAGRPVKWIASRTEGFVSDHQARDNDSSAELALDHAGNFTALRVWSRGNLGAYLTGSMARIYTCLLYTSDAADELRS
;
A
#
# COMPACT_ATOMS: atom_id res chain seq x y z
N SER A 1 15.92 37.89 -1.99
CA SER A 1 15.82 38.57 -3.30
C SER A 1 14.52 38.14 -3.96
N ALA A 2 13.84 39.06 -4.66
CA ALA A 2 12.64 38.70 -5.41
C ALA A 2 13.03 37.80 -6.59
N ALA A 3 12.23 36.77 -6.86
CA ALA A 3 12.43 35.89 -8.01
C ALA A 3 12.28 36.70 -9.31
N ALA A 4 13.16 36.44 -10.27
CA ALA A 4 13.10 37.09 -11.59
C ALA A 4 12.00 36.47 -12.46
N HIS A 5 11.79 35.16 -12.28
CA HIS A 5 10.76 34.39 -12.96
C HIS A 5 10.16 33.35 -12.04
N VAL A 6 8.86 33.10 -12.17
CA VAL A 6 8.15 32.01 -11.45
C VAL A 6 7.36 31.19 -12.46
N SER A 7 7.70 29.94 -12.59
CA SER A 7 6.91 28.96 -13.34
C SER A 7 5.94 28.26 -12.41
N LYS A 8 4.70 28.13 -12.84
CA LYS A 8 3.64 27.43 -12.08
C LYS A 8 3.06 26.29 -12.90
N ILE A 9 2.79 25.16 -12.22
CA ILE A 9 2.10 24.01 -12.79
C ILE A 9 1.01 23.53 -11.84
N GLU A 10 -0.11 23.12 -12.39
CA GLU A 10 -1.19 22.43 -11.67
C GLU A 10 -1.35 21.02 -12.26
N LEU A 11 -1.38 20.03 -11.39
CA LEU A 11 -1.42 18.62 -11.76
C LEU A 11 -2.59 17.96 -11.06
N HIS A 12 -3.37 17.21 -11.82
CA HIS A 12 -4.38 16.31 -11.29
C HIS A 12 -3.98 14.87 -11.60
N ASN A 13 -3.74 14.10 -10.55
CA ASN A 13 -3.38 12.68 -10.65
C ASN A 13 -4.60 11.84 -10.28
N HIS A 14 -5.27 11.31 -11.29
CA HIS A 14 -6.53 10.58 -11.13
C HIS A 14 -6.37 9.34 -10.27
N ARG A 15 -7.46 8.92 -9.63
CA ARG A 15 -7.52 7.65 -8.91
C ARG A 15 -7.28 6.49 -9.87
N ILE A 16 -6.47 5.54 -9.41
CA ILE A 16 -6.08 4.37 -10.19
C ILE A 16 -6.42 3.10 -9.41
N ALA A 17 -7.16 2.19 -10.05
CA ALA A 17 -7.28 0.81 -9.62
C ALA A 17 -6.05 0.03 -10.10
N THR A 18 -5.32 -0.53 -9.18
CA THR A 18 -4.16 -1.38 -9.50
C THR A 18 -4.65 -2.72 -10.03
N ASN A 19 -4.09 -3.16 -11.14
CA ASN A 19 -4.52 -4.39 -11.81
C ASN A 19 -3.33 -5.33 -12.02
N ALA A 20 -2.87 -5.99 -10.94
CA ALA A 20 -1.86 -7.02 -11.03
C ALA A 20 -2.34 -8.21 -11.88
N MET A 21 -1.46 -8.83 -12.66
CA MET A 21 -1.80 -10.01 -13.46
C MET A 21 -2.34 -11.15 -12.59
N GLU A 22 -1.71 -11.39 -11.44
CA GLU A 22 -2.21 -12.29 -10.42
C GLU A 22 -3.18 -11.56 -9.48
N PRO A 23 -4.47 -11.96 -9.42
CA PRO A 23 -5.40 -11.44 -8.41
C PRO A 23 -4.94 -11.79 -6.99
N ARG A 24 -5.57 -11.18 -5.98
CA ARG A 24 -5.35 -11.59 -4.60
C ARG A 24 -5.86 -13.01 -4.39
N GLY A 25 -5.10 -13.79 -3.65
CA GLY A 25 -5.50 -15.16 -3.32
C GLY A 25 -4.74 -15.68 -2.12
N ALA A 26 -5.34 -16.67 -1.46
CA ALA A 26 -4.73 -17.31 -0.31
C ALA A 26 -5.23 -18.76 -0.12
N ILE A 27 -4.42 -19.56 0.56
CA ILE A 27 -4.78 -20.90 1.06
C ILE A 27 -4.50 -20.92 2.55
N GLY A 28 -5.53 -21.09 3.37
CA GLY A 28 -5.44 -21.23 4.81
C GLY A 28 -5.43 -22.69 5.23
N ILE A 29 -4.58 -22.99 6.21
CA ILE A 29 -4.46 -24.30 6.84
C ILE A 29 -4.44 -24.07 8.35
N TYR A 30 -5.13 -24.92 9.10
CA TYR A 30 -5.09 -24.94 10.56
C TYR A 30 -4.70 -26.32 11.06
N ASP A 31 -3.72 -26.34 11.95
CA ASP A 31 -3.32 -27.55 12.66
C ASP A 31 -3.92 -27.55 14.07
N PRO A 32 -4.89 -28.44 14.37
CA PRO A 32 -5.52 -28.50 15.69
C PRO A 32 -4.60 -29.00 16.80
N GLN A 33 -3.53 -29.73 16.49
CA GLN A 33 -2.60 -30.22 17.49
C GLN A 33 -1.70 -29.13 18.03
N SER A 34 -1.13 -28.32 17.16
CA SER A 34 -0.24 -27.20 17.54
C SER A 34 -1.00 -25.88 17.74
N GLY A 35 -2.23 -25.78 17.26
CA GLY A 35 -3.00 -24.53 17.18
C GLY A 35 -2.44 -23.53 16.18
N GLN A 36 -1.60 -23.99 15.24
CA GLN A 36 -0.92 -23.13 14.27
C GLN A 36 -1.77 -22.90 13.03
N TYR A 37 -1.79 -21.65 12.57
CA TYR A 37 -2.32 -21.26 11.27
C TYR A 37 -1.18 -21.10 10.27
N THR A 38 -1.35 -21.68 9.08
CA THR A 38 -0.46 -21.41 7.94
C THR A 38 -1.28 -20.82 6.82
N LEU A 39 -0.82 -19.68 6.28
CA LEU A 39 -1.45 -19.01 5.14
C LEU A 39 -0.44 -18.89 4.01
N HIS A 40 -0.70 -19.60 2.91
CA HIS A 40 -0.01 -19.34 1.64
C HIS A 40 -0.72 -18.19 0.94
N ILE A 41 0.01 -17.12 0.64
CA ILE A 41 -0.60 -15.86 0.22
C ILE A 41 0.31 -15.10 -0.75
N SER A 42 -0.31 -14.45 -1.71
CA SER A 42 0.36 -13.45 -2.54
C SER A 42 0.34 -12.09 -1.83
N THR A 43 1.48 -11.68 -1.26
CA THR A 43 1.62 -10.41 -0.51
C THR A 43 3.01 -9.80 -0.70
N GLN A 44 3.07 -8.47 -0.56
CA GLN A 44 4.32 -7.69 -0.59
C GLN A 44 4.89 -7.45 0.82
N SER A 45 4.13 -7.75 1.88
CA SER A 45 4.48 -7.37 3.26
C SER A 45 4.14 -8.49 4.26
N LEU A 46 4.90 -9.58 4.20
CA LEU A 46 4.65 -10.80 4.99
C LEU A 46 4.49 -10.54 6.49
N HIS A 47 5.48 -9.88 7.10
CA HIS A 47 5.51 -9.72 8.56
C HIS A 47 4.41 -8.81 9.08
N ALA A 48 4.24 -7.64 8.47
CA ALA A 48 3.23 -6.67 8.92
C ALA A 48 1.80 -7.20 8.74
N VAL A 49 1.55 -7.91 7.64
CA VAL A 49 0.23 -8.49 7.37
C VAL A 49 -0.04 -9.68 8.29
N ARG A 50 0.97 -10.52 8.57
CA ARG A 50 0.89 -11.61 9.55
C ARG A 50 0.52 -11.08 10.93
N ASP A 51 1.25 -10.10 11.43
CA ASP A 51 1.08 -9.58 12.79
C ASP A 51 -0.31 -8.96 13.00
N ARG A 52 -0.79 -8.22 12.00
CA ARG A 52 -2.16 -7.68 12.03
C ARG A 52 -3.22 -8.77 11.94
N SER A 53 -2.99 -9.80 11.14
CA SER A 53 -3.91 -10.95 11.04
C SER A 53 -3.97 -11.74 12.34
N ALA A 54 -2.84 -11.97 13.00
CA ALA A 54 -2.76 -12.61 14.30
C ALA A 54 -3.53 -11.82 15.37
N ALA A 55 -3.34 -10.50 15.42
CA ALA A 55 -4.08 -9.62 16.33
C ALA A 55 -5.60 -9.69 16.11
N THR A 56 -6.04 -9.72 14.84
CA THR A 56 -7.47 -9.82 14.50
C THR A 56 -8.05 -11.21 14.85
N LEU A 57 -7.25 -12.27 14.68
CA LEU A 57 -7.64 -13.62 15.09
C LEU A 57 -7.63 -13.82 16.62
N GLY A 58 -7.03 -12.88 17.37
CA GLY A 58 -6.87 -13.00 18.83
C GLY A 58 -5.88 -14.08 19.23
N VAL A 59 -4.82 -14.31 18.43
CA VAL A 59 -3.82 -15.34 18.69
C VAL A 59 -2.41 -14.74 18.74
N ASP A 60 -1.48 -15.44 19.38
CA ASP A 60 -0.07 -15.08 19.39
C ASP A 60 0.50 -15.08 17.96
N PRO A 61 1.28 -14.07 17.52
CA PRO A 61 1.90 -14.05 16.20
C PRO A 61 2.76 -15.26 15.87
N GLY A 62 3.35 -15.91 16.89
CA GLY A 62 4.09 -17.17 16.73
C GLY A 62 3.22 -18.36 16.31
N LYS A 63 1.90 -18.26 16.47
CA LYS A 63 0.92 -19.26 16.00
C LYS A 63 0.47 -19.02 14.56
N VAL A 64 0.97 -17.97 13.90
CA VAL A 64 0.58 -17.61 12.54
C VAL A 64 1.81 -17.60 11.64
N ARG A 65 1.83 -18.46 10.65
CA ARG A 65 2.88 -18.54 9.63
C ARG A 65 2.33 -18.11 8.28
N PHE A 66 2.92 -17.07 7.69
CA PHE A 66 2.64 -16.65 6.33
C PHE A 66 3.76 -17.09 5.39
N VAL A 67 3.38 -17.61 4.24
CA VAL A 67 4.29 -18.07 3.20
C VAL A 67 3.89 -17.40 1.90
N ALA A 68 4.78 -16.58 1.33
CA ALA A 68 4.61 -16.03 0.00
C ALA A 68 5.63 -16.70 -0.93
N PRO A 69 5.17 -17.50 -1.87
CA PRO A 69 5.99 -17.95 -3.01
C PRO A 69 6.19 -16.79 -3.99
N ASP A 70 6.31 -17.09 -5.26
CA ASP A 70 6.33 -16.07 -6.32
C ASP A 70 5.05 -15.23 -6.29
N VAL A 71 5.21 -13.91 -6.47
CA VAL A 71 4.11 -12.95 -6.45
C VAL A 71 3.96 -12.34 -7.84
N GLY A 72 2.83 -12.59 -8.48
CA GLY A 72 2.51 -12.17 -9.85
C GLY A 72 2.09 -10.71 -9.98
N GLY A 73 2.84 -9.81 -9.33
CA GLY A 73 2.58 -8.38 -9.26
C GLY A 73 1.84 -7.97 -8.00
N GLY A 74 2.19 -6.79 -7.48
CA GLY A 74 1.60 -6.25 -6.25
C GLY A 74 1.29 -4.77 -6.37
N PHE A 75 2.25 -3.96 -6.85
CA PHE A 75 2.11 -2.51 -7.11
C PHE A 75 1.50 -1.71 -5.95
N GLY A 76 1.76 -2.14 -4.71
CA GLY A 76 1.24 -1.54 -3.49
C GLY A 76 -0.08 -2.14 -3.00
N VAL A 77 -0.91 -2.72 -3.83
CA VAL A 77 -2.21 -3.31 -3.47
C VAL A 77 -2.06 -4.47 -2.49
N LYS A 78 -1.05 -5.32 -2.65
CA LYS A 78 -0.84 -6.50 -1.79
C LYS A 78 -0.06 -6.20 -0.50
N ASN A 79 0.09 -4.92 -0.13
CA ASN A 79 0.71 -4.50 1.14
C ASN A 79 -0.25 -4.47 2.34
N PHE A 80 -1.55 -4.58 2.10
CA PHE A 80 -2.57 -4.36 3.12
C PHE A 80 -3.08 -5.68 3.71
N PRO A 81 -3.46 -5.70 4.99
CA PRO A 81 -4.18 -6.81 5.58
C PRO A 81 -5.66 -6.73 5.14
N TYR A 82 -6.03 -7.56 4.20
CA TYR A 82 -7.41 -7.67 3.75
C TYR A 82 -8.21 -8.63 4.65
N PRO A 83 -9.52 -8.43 4.82
CA PRO A 83 -10.37 -9.28 5.66
C PRO A 83 -10.32 -10.75 5.27
N GLU A 84 -10.18 -11.06 3.98
CA GLU A 84 -10.15 -12.42 3.46
C GLU A 84 -9.02 -13.26 4.05
N MET A 85 -7.89 -12.66 4.41
CA MET A 85 -6.76 -13.37 5.03
C MET A 85 -7.13 -13.97 6.37
N VAL A 86 -7.85 -13.20 7.19
CA VAL A 86 -8.35 -13.64 8.49
C VAL A 86 -9.49 -14.63 8.32
N LEU A 87 -10.42 -14.34 7.40
CA LEU A 87 -11.57 -15.20 7.13
C LEU A 87 -11.16 -16.60 6.64
N ILE A 88 -10.13 -16.69 5.80
CA ILE A 88 -9.63 -17.98 5.30
C ILE A 88 -8.95 -18.78 6.42
N CYS A 89 -8.18 -18.14 7.28
CA CYS A 89 -7.62 -18.80 8.47
C CYS A 89 -8.72 -19.34 9.38
N TRP A 90 -9.71 -18.51 9.68
CA TRP A 90 -10.88 -18.90 10.49
C TRP A 90 -11.67 -20.04 9.83
N ALA A 91 -11.94 -19.93 8.52
CA ALA A 91 -12.68 -20.93 7.77
C ALA A 91 -11.94 -22.29 7.74
N ALA A 92 -10.61 -22.29 7.61
CA ALA A 92 -9.81 -23.50 7.66
C ALA A 92 -9.93 -24.22 9.02
N ARG A 93 -9.94 -23.43 10.11
CA ARG A 93 -10.16 -23.97 11.47
C ARG A 93 -11.56 -24.58 11.61
N VAL A 94 -12.60 -23.89 11.17
CA VAL A 94 -13.99 -24.35 11.29
C VAL A 94 -14.25 -25.56 10.41
N ALA A 95 -13.72 -25.56 9.18
CA ALA A 95 -13.90 -26.67 8.23
C ALA A 95 -13.03 -27.89 8.55
N GLY A 96 -12.02 -27.78 9.42
CA GLY A 96 -11.06 -28.84 9.73
C GLY A 96 -10.24 -29.31 8.52
N ARG A 97 -10.09 -28.47 7.49
CA ARG A 97 -9.35 -28.75 6.25
C ARG A 97 -8.84 -27.48 5.61
N PRO A 98 -7.86 -27.54 4.68
CA PRO A 98 -7.40 -26.38 3.94
C PRO A 98 -8.54 -25.69 3.18
N VAL A 99 -8.54 -24.37 3.22
CA VAL A 99 -9.49 -23.52 2.49
C VAL A 99 -8.74 -22.61 1.54
N LYS A 100 -9.17 -22.61 0.29
CA LYS A 100 -8.61 -21.75 -0.77
C LYS A 100 -9.62 -20.70 -1.19
N TRP A 101 -9.12 -19.49 -1.39
CA TRP A 101 -9.86 -18.38 -2.02
C TRP A 101 -8.97 -17.68 -3.04
N ILE A 102 -9.55 -17.25 -4.13
CA ILE A 102 -8.92 -16.39 -5.14
C ILE A 102 -9.96 -15.36 -5.55
N ALA A 103 -9.61 -14.09 -5.50
CA ALA A 103 -10.46 -13.01 -5.99
C ALA A 103 -10.70 -13.16 -7.50
N SER A 104 -11.92 -12.95 -7.94
CA SER A 104 -12.17 -12.71 -9.34
C SER A 104 -11.58 -11.34 -9.76
N ARG A 105 -11.41 -11.12 -11.05
CA ARG A 105 -10.92 -9.82 -11.54
C ARG A 105 -11.89 -8.68 -11.18
N THR A 106 -13.19 -8.94 -11.23
CA THR A 106 -14.22 -7.97 -10.86
C THR A 106 -14.18 -7.63 -9.37
N GLU A 107 -13.99 -8.63 -8.49
CA GLU A 107 -13.79 -8.38 -7.06
C GLU A 107 -12.56 -7.51 -6.82
N GLY A 108 -11.45 -7.75 -7.53
CA GLY A 108 -10.26 -6.92 -7.41
C GLY A 108 -10.54 -5.44 -7.73
N PHE A 109 -11.28 -5.15 -8.80
CA PHE A 109 -11.63 -3.77 -9.15
C PHE A 109 -12.53 -3.09 -8.11
N VAL A 110 -13.36 -3.82 -7.41
CA VAL A 110 -14.33 -3.27 -6.44
C VAL A 110 -13.74 -3.20 -5.03
N SER A 111 -12.92 -4.18 -4.63
CA SER A 111 -12.50 -4.34 -3.23
C SER A 111 -11.04 -4.01 -2.96
N ASP A 112 -10.19 -3.93 -4.00
CA ASP A 112 -8.78 -3.63 -3.81
C ASP A 112 -8.57 -2.15 -3.47
N HIS A 113 -7.55 -1.87 -2.65
CA HIS A 113 -7.13 -0.51 -2.37
C HIS A 113 -6.71 0.19 -3.66
N GLN A 114 -7.28 1.35 -3.89
CA GLN A 114 -6.92 2.21 -5.00
C GLN A 114 -5.79 3.15 -4.61
N ALA A 115 -5.10 3.69 -5.60
CA ALA A 115 -3.99 4.60 -5.42
C ALA A 115 -4.24 5.94 -6.13
N ARG A 116 -3.39 6.91 -5.84
CA ARG A 116 -3.41 8.26 -6.45
C ARG A 116 -4.59 9.09 -5.93
N ASP A 117 -5.23 9.89 -6.78
CA ASP A 117 -6.31 10.82 -6.50
C ASP A 117 -5.81 12.02 -5.67
N ASN A 118 -4.90 12.77 -6.27
CA ASN A 118 -4.35 13.97 -5.65
C ASN A 118 -4.25 15.14 -6.63
N ASP A 119 -4.58 16.33 -6.13
CA ASP A 119 -4.33 17.59 -6.78
C ASP A 119 -3.03 18.17 -6.24
N SER A 120 -2.18 18.66 -7.12
CA SER A 120 -0.92 19.29 -6.72
C SER A 120 -0.69 20.58 -7.51
N SER A 121 -0.15 21.58 -6.85
CA SER A 121 0.40 22.77 -7.52
C SER A 121 1.85 22.93 -7.12
N ALA A 122 2.69 23.26 -8.08
CA ALA A 122 4.10 23.52 -7.85
C ALA A 122 4.49 24.87 -8.49
N GLU A 123 5.28 25.66 -7.78
CA GLU A 123 5.86 26.91 -8.22
C GLU A 123 7.38 26.82 -8.10
N LEU A 124 8.07 27.05 -9.20
CA LEU A 124 9.53 27.09 -9.25
C LEU A 124 9.98 28.53 -9.52
N ALA A 125 10.74 29.07 -8.61
CA ALA A 125 11.32 30.40 -8.71
C ALA A 125 12.75 30.35 -9.28
N LEU A 126 13.06 31.24 -10.20
CA LEU A 126 14.38 31.35 -10.84
C LEU A 126 14.91 32.78 -10.69
N ASP A 127 16.24 32.92 -10.70
CA ASP A 127 16.92 34.20 -10.84
C ASP A 127 17.07 34.63 -12.32
N HIS A 128 17.68 35.78 -12.58
CA HIS A 128 17.93 36.28 -13.93
C HIS A 128 18.89 35.41 -14.75
N ALA A 129 19.71 34.59 -14.11
CA ALA A 129 20.64 33.66 -14.77
C ALA A 129 20.01 32.29 -15.05
N GLY A 130 18.76 32.06 -14.63
CA GLY A 130 18.05 30.80 -14.79
C GLY A 130 18.34 29.79 -13.69
N ASN A 131 19.02 30.17 -12.62
CA ASN A 131 19.23 29.26 -11.51
C ASN A 131 17.96 29.12 -10.66
N PHE A 132 17.70 27.92 -10.15
CA PHE A 132 16.60 27.64 -9.25
C PHE A 132 16.86 28.26 -7.87
N THR A 133 15.95 29.08 -7.40
CA THR A 133 16.10 29.80 -6.13
C THR A 133 15.13 29.33 -5.06
N ALA A 134 13.94 28.83 -5.45
CA ALA A 134 12.97 28.26 -4.51
C ALA A 134 12.01 27.31 -5.22
N LEU A 135 11.51 26.32 -4.49
CA LEU A 135 10.41 25.45 -4.90
C LEU A 135 9.31 25.49 -3.84
N ARG A 136 8.08 25.73 -4.27
CA ARG A 136 6.89 25.61 -3.43
C ARG A 136 6.00 24.54 -4.01
N VAL A 137 5.62 23.56 -3.19
CA VAL A 137 4.67 22.52 -3.59
C VAL A 137 3.53 22.47 -2.60
N TRP A 138 2.32 22.40 -3.11
CA TRP A 138 1.11 22.12 -2.34
C TRP A 138 0.43 20.91 -2.95
N SER A 139 -0.02 19.96 -2.12
CA SER A 139 -0.71 18.78 -2.58
C SER A 139 -1.86 18.42 -1.65
N ARG A 140 -3.00 18.07 -2.23
CA ARG A 140 -4.19 17.57 -1.54
C ARG A 140 -4.49 16.18 -2.06
N GLY A 141 -4.41 15.17 -1.17
CA GLY A 141 -4.72 13.79 -1.47
C GLY A 141 -6.10 13.38 -0.96
N ASN A 142 -6.84 12.63 -1.76
CA ASN A 142 -8.07 11.99 -1.35
C ASN A 142 -7.76 10.62 -0.73
N LEU A 143 -7.90 10.49 0.58
CA LEU A 143 -7.62 9.26 1.31
C LEU A 143 -8.77 8.26 1.29
N GLY A 144 -9.90 8.61 0.66
CA GLY A 144 -11.11 7.80 0.65
C GLY A 144 -11.87 7.85 1.98
N ALA A 145 -12.72 6.84 2.22
CA ALA A 145 -13.58 6.79 3.39
C ALA A 145 -12.85 6.42 4.68
N TYR A 146 -11.68 5.76 4.58
CA TYR A 146 -10.94 5.26 5.73
C TYR A 146 -9.45 5.59 5.61
N LEU A 147 -8.84 5.98 6.74
CA LEU A 147 -7.38 6.04 6.86
C LEU A 147 -6.85 4.63 7.11
N THR A 148 -6.23 4.04 6.11
CA THR A 148 -5.46 2.82 6.30
C THR A 148 -4.04 3.17 6.78
N GLY A 149 -3.46 2.38 7.67
CA GLY A 149 -2.25 2.72 8.43
C GLY A 149 -0.98 3.02 7.63
N SER A 150 -0.98 2.83 6.31
CA SER A 150 0.14 3.17 5.43
C SER A 150 -0.14 4.37 4.51
N MET A 151 -1.39 4.83 4.41
CA MET A 151 -1.76 5.93 3.50
C MET A 151 -1.14 7.27 3.91
N ALA A 152 -1.02 7.55 5.19
CA ALA A 152 -0.39 8.77 5.69
C ALA A 152 1.10 8.89 5.27
N ARG A 153 1.79 7.77 5.07
CA ARG A 153 3.21 7.76 4.65
C ARG A 153 3.41 8.09 3.18
N ILE A 154 2.43 7.86 2.32
CA ILE A 154 2.56 8.09 0.88
C ILE A 154 2.66 9.58 0.57
N TYR A 155 1.99 10.43 1.37
CA TYR A 155 2.03 11.87 1.20
C TYR A 155 3.25 12.54 1.84
N THR A 156 3.88 11.91 2.82
CA THR A 156 5.15 12.39 3.40
C THR A 156 6.36 12.11 2.49
N CYS A 157 6.24 11.25 1.50
CA CYS A 157 7.30 10.99 0.52
C CYS A 157 7.60 12.20 -0.39
N LEU A 158 6.66 13.13 -0.57
CA LEU A 158 6.89 14.39 -1.28
C LEU A 158 7.85 15.33 -0.53
N LEU A 159 7.85 15.28 0.81
CA LEU A 159 8.80 16.03 1.64
C LEU A 159 10.21 15.41 1.57
N TYR A 160 10.31 14.10 1.46
CA TYR A 160 11.59 13.40 1.36
C TYR A 160 12.30 13.66 0.02
N THR A 161 11.55 13.77 -1.08
CA THR A 161 12.13 14.13 -2.38
C THR A 161 12.57 15.59 -2.49
N SER A 162 12.01 16.51 -1.69
CA SER A 162 12.51 17.88 -1.61
C SER A 162 13.82 17.99 -0.82
N ASP A 163 13.97 17.18 0.23
CA ASP A 163 15.23 17.08 1.01
C ASP A 163 16.36 16.48 0.17
N ALA A 164 16.10 15.45 -0.62
CA ALA A 164 17.08 14.85 -1.51
C ALA A 164 17.59 15.80 -2.61
N ALA A 165 16.81 16.81 -2.97
CA ALA A 165 17.22 17.84 -3.94
C ALA A 165 18.18 18.88 -3.32
N ASP A 166 18.13 19.11 -2.03
CA ASP A 166 19.04 20.01 -1.31
C ASP A 166 20.42 19.37 -1.04
N GLU A 167 20.51 18.05 -0.90
CA GLU A 167 21.78 17.32 -0.74
C GLU A 167 22.66 17.32 -2.01
N LEU A 168 22.10 17.58 -3.17
CA LEU A 168 22.84 17.73 -4.45
C LEU A 168 23.50 19.10 -4.64
N ARG A 169 23.40 20.01 -3.68
CA ARG A 169 24.01 21.35 -3.69
C ARG A 169 25.26 21.52 -2.86
N SER A 170 25.80 20.47 -2.26
CA SER A 170 27.05 20.49 -1.48
C SER A 170 28.23 19.98 -2.29
#